data_9fab029d096bb1db47d3ad693992b9d0
#
_entry.id   9fab029d096bb1db47d3ad693992b9d0
#
_cell.length_a   1.000
_cell.length_b   1.000
_cell.length_c   1.000
_cell.angle_alpha   90.00
_cell.angle_beta   90.00
_cell.angle_gamma   90.00
#
_symmetry.space_group_name_H-M   'P 1'
#
loop_
_entity.id
_entity.type
_entity.pdbx_description
1 polymer ?
#
loop_
_entity_poly.entity_id
_entity_poly.type
_entity_poly.pdbx_seq_one_letter_code
_entity_poly.pdbx_strand_id
1 'polypeptide(L)'
;MNLDEFQLQQPVVYKTLQNCLLHNHLSHCYLFSANDNIDLLSYGLFFAQSILCDNPIDGFACQKCATCQRVLSNNYGDLIVLNGKESTIKISDIDNLQKQFDKTALEIKGTKIFIINDCEKLTLKAANSLLKFIEEPTGQTIGIFLTHSIESVIPTIISRCQNITFRPISKDYLYSFLYKENYREVMCHLASSLTSTTQDAKKIADDLCFTNSYLLFENFISSFLDNDLQSIVQIQNEFAKIKKNDDKQLRITLGYFLEIAMLFCQDVISNYQSKDEDYQFYLAKARSNKVSGKDLLVIFSKCKDSLSKNCNGLLVIDRMLYLLYEVIL
;
A
#
# COMPACT_ATOMS: atom_id res chain seq x y z
N MET A 1 14.37 -6.00 -6.88
CA MET A 1 13.32 -5.20 -7.57
C MET A 1 13.33 -5.52 -9.05
N ASN A 2 12.18 -5.69 -9.69
CA ASN A 2 12.07 -5.86 -11.15
C ASN A 2 12.03 -4.47 -11.81
N LEU A 3 12.94 -4.19 -12.77
CA LEU A 3 13.02 -2.90 -13.44
C LEU A 3 11.81 -2.58 -14.30
N ASP A 4 11.27 -3.58 -15.01
CA ASP A 4 10.08 -3.41 -15.85
C ASP A 4 8.86 -3.07 -14.99
N GLU A 5 8.75 -3.73 -13.84
CA GLU A 5 7.70 -3.46 -12.87
C GLU A 5 7.84 -2.06 -12.26
N PHE A 6 9.05 -1.64 -11.90
CA PHE A 6 9.31 -0.29 -11.39
C PHE A 6 8.93 0.78 -12.42
N GLN A 7 9.33 0.60 -13.69
CA GLN A 7 9.01 1.52 -14.77
C GLN A 7 7.49 1.64 -15.00
N LEU A 8 6.77 0.52 -14.92
CA LEU A 8 5.31 0.49 -15.11
C LEU A 8 4.55 1.10 -13.93
N GLN A 9 4.99 0.79 -12.70
CA GLN A 9 4.32 1.28 -11.49
C GLN A 9 4.62 2.74 -11.19
N GLN A 10 5.85 3.21 -11.44
CA GLN A 10 6.33 4.54 -11.08
C GLN A 10 7.09 5.21 -12.25
N PRO A 11 6.45 5.45 -13.41
CA PRO A 11 7.15 5.88 -14.62
C PRO A 11 7.87 7.22 -14.47
N VAL A 12 7.31 8.16 -13.71
CA VAL A 12 7.91 9.47 -13.46
C VAL A 12 9.13 9.34 -12.56
N VAL A 13 8.99 8.61 -11.45
CA VAL A 13 10.09 8.36 -10.51
C VAL A 13 11.22 7.60 -11.19
N TYR A 14 10.87 6.55 -11.95
CA TYR A 14 11.84 5.76 -12.73
C TYR A 14 12.69 6.66 -13.61
N LYS A 15 12.07 7.49 -14.47
CA LYS A 15 12.80 8.40 -15.36
C LYS A 15 13.63 9.42 -14.60
N THR A 16 13.11 9.97 -13.51
CA THR A 16 13.84 10.96 -12.70
C THR A 16 15.10 10.35 -12.11
N LEU A 17 14.99 9.20 -11.45
CA LEU A 17 16.13 8.51 -10.84
C LEU A 17 17.12 8.00 -11.91
N GLN A 18 16.61 7.47 -13.02
CA GLN A 18 17.42 7.03 -14.14
C GLN A 18 18.31 8.17 -14.69
N ASN A 19 17.72 9.34 -14.93
CA ASN A 19 18.44 10.50 -15.40
C ASN A 19 19.53 10.94 -14.40
N CYS A 20 19.22 10.96 -13.10
CA CYS A 20 20.21 11.30 -12.08
C CYS A 20 21.39 10.32 -12.10
N LEU A 21 21.14 9.01 -12.26
CA LEU A 21 22.16 7.98 -12.29
C LEU A 21 22.99 7.99 -13.57
N LEU A 22 22.37 8.11 -14.75
CA LEU A 22 23.05 8.11 -16.05
C LEU A 22 23.96 9.33 -16.24
N HIS A 23 23.52 10.50 -15.80
CA HIS A 23 24.27 11.74 -15.95
C HIS A 23 25.17 12.06 -14.75
N ASN A 24 25.23 11.19 -13.77
CA ASN A 24 25.96 11.39 -12.50
C ASN A 24 25.61 12.73 -11.79
N HIS A 25 24.33 13.15 -11.92
CA HIS A 25 23.80 14.35 -11.30
C HIS A 25 23.06 13.97 -10.01
N LEU A 26 23.82 13.39 -9.06
CA LEU A 26 23.25 12.97 -7.78
C LEU A 26 23.18 14.15 -6.81
N SER A 27 22.00 14.34 -6.23
CA SER A 27 21.84 15.23 -5.08
C SER A 27 22.44 14.58 -3.83
N HIS A 28 22.97 15.40 -2.93
CA HIS A 28 23.45 14.94 -1.64
C HIS A 28 22.32 14.49 -0.69
N CYS A 29 21.07 14.83 -1.00
CA CYS A 29 19.92 14.46 -0.17
C CYS A 29 18.67 14.23 -1.02
N TYR A 30 17.95 13.15 -0.74
CA TYR A 30 16.68 12.80 -1.33
C TYR A 30 15.61 12.60 -0.26
N LEU A 31 14.37 13.03 -0.54
CA LEU A 31 13.20 12.72 0.27
C LEU A 31 12.22 11.95 -0.61
N PHE A 32 12.06 10.65 -0.35
CA PHE A 32 11.05 9.82 -0.97
C PHE A 32 9.79 9.86 -0.13
N SER A 33 8.70 10.27 -0.72
CA SER A 33 7.41 10.40 -0.04
C SER A 33 6.32 9.60 -0.76
N ALA A 34 5.41 9.02 0.01
CA ALA A 34 4.20 8.38 -0.47
C ALA A 34 3.08 8.56 0.55
N ASN A 35 1.84 8.74 0.09
CA ASN A 35 0.67 8.85 0.97
C ASN A 35 0.03 7.50 1.32
N ASP A 36 0.44 6.40 0.65
CA ASP A 36 -0.12 5.06 0.79
C ASP A 36 0.95 4.05 1.22
N ASN A 37 0.53 2.81 1.48
CA ASN A 37 1.39 1.68 1.91
C ASN A 37 2.35 1.19 0.79
N ILE A 38 3.06 2.12 0.15
CA ILE A 38 4.14 1.80 -0.80
C ILE A 38 5.37 1.43 0.02
N ASP A 39 6.05 0.35 -0.34
CA ASP A 39 7.32 -0.06 0.31
C ASP A 39 8.47 0.87 -0.13
N LEU A 40 8.51 2.09 0.44
CA LEU A 40 9.54 3.09 0.17
C LEU A 40 10.94 2.58 0.51
N LEU A 41 11.07 1.70 1.53
CA LEU A 41 12.37 1.17 1.93
C LEU A 41 12.99 0.33 0.81
N SER A 42 12.21 -0.51 0.15
CA SER A 42 12.69 -1.27 -1.01
C SER A 42 13.15 -0.37 -2.16
N TYR A 43 12.44 0.73 -2.44
CA TYR A 43 12.86 1.72 -3.44
C TYR A 43 14.13 2.47 -3.01
N GLY A 44 14.22 2.88 -1.74
CA GLY A 44 15.39 3.54 -1.19
C GLY A 44 16.65 2.66 -1.23
N LEU A 45 16.52 1.40 -0.84
CA LEU A 45 17.59 0.39 -0.92
C LEU A 45 18.00 0.12 -2.36
N PHE A 46 17.05 0.01 -3.28
CA PHE A 46 17.34 -0.20 -4.70
C PHE A 46 18.06 1.00 -5.33
N PHE A 47 17.67 2.22 -4.95
CA PHE A 47 18.37 3.43 -5.40
C PHE A 47 19.80 3.51 -4.82
N ALA A 48 19.98 3.23 -3.53
CA ALA A 48 21.30 3.12 -2.91
C ALA A 48 22.16 2.04 -3.60
N GLN A 49 21.57 0.86 -3.86
CA GLN A 49 22.21 -0.22 -4.60
C GLN A 49 22.64 0.22 -6.01
N SER A 50 21.81 1.04 -6.68
CA SER A 50 22.10 1.55 -8.03
C SER A 50 23.28 2.52 -8.02
N ILE A 51 23.35 3.40 -7.03
CA ILE A 51 24.49 4.32 -6.85
C ILE A 51 25.78 3.53 -6.58
N LEU A 52 25.70 2.46 -5.80
CA LEU A 52 26.85 1.66 -5.38
C LEU A 52 27.24 0.55 -6.37
N CYS A 53 26.41 0.21 -7.34
CA CYS A 53 26.61 -0.90 -8.26
C CYS A 53 27.91 -0.75 -9.09
N ASP A 54 28.68 -1.86 -9.21
CA ASP A 54 29.90 -1.88 -10.02
C ASP A 54 29.63 -1.97 -11.52
N ASN A 55 28.48 -2.59 -11.89
CA ASN A 55 28.08 -2.84 -13.27
C ASN A 55 26.62 -2.42 -13.48
N PRO A 56 26.29 -1.12 -13.43
CA PRO A 56 24.91 -0.66 -13.62
C PRO A 56 24.40 -0.98 -15.02
N ILE A 57 23.09 -1.30 -15.13
CA ILE A 57 22.39 -1.51 -16.40
C ILE A 57 21.39 -0.37 -16.53
N ASP A 58 21.49 0.41 -17.60
CA ASP A 58 20.65 1.60 -17.84
C ASP A 58 20.56 2.56 -16.63
N GLY A 59 21.69 2.70 -15.91
CA GLY A 59 21.82 3.51 -14.71
C GLY A 59 21.45 2.80 -13.41
N PHE A 60 20.69 1.72 -13.45
CA PHE A 60 20.22 0.99 -12.26
C PHE A 60 21.11 -0.20 -11.88
N ALA A 61 20.94 -0.68 -10.64
CA ALA A 61 21.67 -1.81 -10.11
C ALA A 61 21.46 -3.08 -10.94
N CYS A 62 22.58 -3.77 -11.26
CA CYS A 62 22.53 -5.06 -11.95
C CYS A 62 21.99 -6.21 -11.08
N GLN A 63 21.89 -6.01 -9.77
CA GLN A 63 21.41 -6.95 -8.75
C GLN A 63 22.17 -8.29 -8.66
N LYS A 64 23.27 -8.45 -9.43
CA LYS A 64 24.03 -9.70 -9.54
C LYS A 64 25.49 -9.57 -9.07
N CYS A 65 26.10 -8.37 -9.12
CA CYS A 65 27.47 -8.16 -8.69
C CYS A 65 27.64 -8.33 -7.16
N ALA A 66 28.87 -8.49 -6.71
CA ALA A 66 29.18 -8.69 -5.29
C ALA A 66 28.67 -7.52 -4.42
N THR A 67 28.85 -6.29 -4.88
CA THR A 67 28.35 -5.07 -4.22
C THR A 67 26.82 -5.10 -4.09
N CYS A 68 26.09 -5.43 -5.15
CA CYS A 68 24.64 -5.54 -5.09
C CYS A 68 24.17 -6.60 -4.09
N GLN A 69 24.83 -7.74 -4.02
CA GLN A 69 24.48 -8.81 -3.07
C GLN A 69 24.78 -8.41 -1.62
N ARG A 70 25.87 -7.68 -1.38
CA ARG A 70 26.22 -7.16 -0.05
C ARG A 70 25.24 -6.10 0.44
N VAL A 71 24.78 -5.21 -0.46
CA VAL A 71 23.72 -4.24 -0.14
C VAL A 71 22.42 -4.95 0.23
N LEU A 72 21.98 -5.96 -0.53
CA LEU A 72 20.77 -6.74 -0.25
C LEU A 72 20.85 -7.51 1.07
N SER A 73 22.03 -8.04 1.42
CA SER A 73 22.25 -8.77 2.67
C SER A 73 22.56 -7.86 3.87
N ASN A 74 22.43 -6.54 3.69
CA ASN A 74 22.76 -5.52 4.71
C ASN A 74 24.20 -5.65 5.25
N ASN A 75 25.14 -6.03 4.36
CA ASN A 75 26.55 -6.25 4.69
C ASN A 75 27.46 -5.34 3.84
N TYR A 76 27.07 -4.09 3.62
CA TYR A 76 27.86 -3.09 2.94
C TYR A 76 28.27 -1.99 3.93
N GLY A 77 29.58 -1.84 4.18
CA GLY A 77 30.10 -1.03 5.29
C GLY A 77 29.76 0.46 5.24
N ASP A 78 29.61 1.01 4.04
CA ASP A 78 29.30 2.43 3.82
C ASP A 78 27.81 2.71 3.52
N LEU A 79 26.92 1.74 3.82
CA LEU A 79 25.46 1.90 3.81
C LEU A 79 24.90 1.69 5.21
N ILE A 80 24.22 2.71 5.74
CA ILE A 80 23.57 2.65 7.05
C ILE A 80 22.07 2.91 6.88
N VAL A 81 21.24 2.04 7.47
CA VAL A 81 19.80 2.18 7.49
C VAL A 81 19.33 2.40 8.92
N LEU A 82 18.71 3.56 9.19
CA LEU A 82 18.01 3.83 10.43
C LEU A 82 16.52 3.62 10.20
N ASN A 83 15.88 2.83 11.07
CA ASN A 83 14.48 2.48 10.92
C ASN A 83 13.65 3.01 12.09
N GLY A 84 12.71 3.93 11.82
CA GLY A 84 11.77 4.47 12.78
C GLY A 84 10.54 3.58 13.04
N LYS A 85 10.44 2.42 12.38
CA LYS A 85 9.24 1.57 12.44
C LYS A 85 8.92 1.07 13.86
N GLU A 86 9.94 0.75 14.65
CA GLU A 86 9.79 0.18 15.99
C GLU A 86 9.95 1.22 17.12
N SER A 87 10.61 2.33 16.86
CA SER A 87 10.87 3.36 17.86
C SER A 87 11.15 4.73 17.25
N THR A 88 11.03 5.79 18.08
CA THR A 88 11.43 7.14 17.70
C THR A 88 12.95 7.21 17.48
N ILE A 89 13.39 7.84 16.38
CA ILE A 89 14.82 8.06 16.09
C ILE A 89 15.32 9.22 16.95
N LYS A 90 16.27 8.92 17.81
CA LYS A 90 16.83 9.86 18.80
C LYS A 90 18.12 10.47 18.30
N ILE A 91 18.57 11.54 18.98
CA ILE A 91 19.85 12.21 18.70
C ILE A 91 21.02 11.24 18.80
N SER A 92 21.00 10.29 19.74
CA SER A 92 22.05 9.27 19.88
C SER A 92 22.27 8.42 18.62
N ASP A 93 21.19 8.15 17.89
CA ASP A 93 21.23 7.35 16.66
C ASP A 93 21.90 8.14 15.54
N ILE A 94 21.62 9.46 15.49
CA ILE A 94 22.25 10.37 14.55
C ILE A 94 23.73 10.62 14.89
N ASP A 95 24.07 10.78 16.17
CA ASP A 95 25.45 10.94 16.60
C ASP A 95 26.27 9.69 16.25
N ASN A 96 25.71 8.51 16.37
CA ASN A 96 26.36 7.26 15.96
C ASN A 96 26.55 7.19 14.44
N LEU A 97 25.55 7.59 13.66
CA LEU A 97 25.62 7.68 12.20
C LEU A 97 26.77 8.63 11.78
N GLN A 98 26.81 9.85 12.36
CA GLN A 98 27.84 10.85 12.06
C GLN A 98 29.25 10.33 12.41
N LYS A 99 29.44 9.74 13.59
CA LYS A 99 30.73 9.15 14.00
C LYS A 99 31.22 8.05 13.06
N GLN A 100 30.31 7.29 12.44
CA GLN A 100 30.69 6.28 11.44
C GLN A 100 31.08 6.96 10.12
N PHE A 101 30.41 8.02 9.74
CA PHE A 101 30.65 8.72 8.48
C PHE A 101 31.84 9.69 8.55
N ASP A 102 32.27 10.11 9.74
CA ASP A 102 33.52 10.87 9.94
C ASP A 102 34.78 10.04 9.69
N LYS A 103 34.67 8.71 9.74
CA LYS A 103 35.79 7.80 9.40
C LYS A 103 35.97 7.77 7.88
N THR A 104 37.16 7.34 7.44
CA THR A 104 37.42 7.07 6.01
C THR A 104 36.41 6.03 5.49
N ALA A 105 35.99 6.17 4.23
CA ALA A 105 35.16 5.16 3.59
C ALA A 105 35.79 3.78 3.66
N LEU A 106 34.99 2.77 3.97
CA LEU A 106 35.49 1.38 4.09
C LEU A 106 35.55 0.70 2.73
N GLU A 107 34.74 1.19 1.79
CA GLU A 107 34.58 0.60 0.46
C GLU A 107 35.37 1.39 -0.61
N ILE A 108 35.78 0.68 -1.65
CA ILE A 108 36.62 1.23 -2.73
C ILE A 108 35.95 2.38 -3.45
N LYS A 109 34.61 2.38 -3.55
CA LYS A 109 33.82 3.40 -4.25
C LYS A 109 33.84 4.75 -3.55
N GLY A 110 34.14 4.79 -2.26
CA GLY A 110 34.27 6.03 -1.47
C GLY A 110 32.93 6.76 -1.21
N THR A 111 31.83 6.27 -1.75
CA THR A 111 30.48 6.87 -1.55
C THR A 111 29.81 6.25 -0.35
N LYS A 112 29.39 7.09 0.59
CA LYS A 112 28.65 6.70 1.80
C LYS A 112 27.19 7.03 1.63
N ILE A 113 26.31 6.12 2.01
CA ILE A 113 24.86 6.32 1.91
C ILE A 113 24.20 6.05 3.25
N PHE A 114 23.31 6.93 3.68
CA PHE A 114 22.43 6.64 4.79
C PHE A 114 20.97 6.71 4.34
N ILE A 115 20.15 5.80 4.89
CA ILE A 115 18.71 5.77 4.68
C ILE A 115 18.03 5.98 6.04
N ILE A 116 17.11 6.91 6.13
CA ILE A 116 16.27 7.12 7.31
C ILE A 116 14.84 6.77 6.92
N ASN A 117 14.40 5.59 7.34
CA ASN A 117 13.05 5.12 7.14
C ASN A 117 12.12 5.64 8.22
N ASP A 118 10.89 6.06 7.85
CA ASP A 118 9.92 6.76 8.71
C ASP A 118 10.54 8.02 9.35
N CYS A 119 11.10 8.90 8.51
CA CYS A 119 11.83 10.09 8.97
C CYS A 119 10.93 11.10 9.73
N GLU A 120 9.62 11.03 9.63
CA GLU A 120 8.65 11.75 10.46
C GLU A 120 8.75 11.38 11.95
N LYS A 121 9.38 10.25 12.30
CA LYS A 121 9.62 9.82 13.67
C LYS A 121 10.94 10.33 14.26
N LEU A 122 11.68 11.18 13.53
CA LEU A 122 12.82 11.87 14.07
C LEU A 122 12.38 12.83 15.20
N THR A 123 13.08 12.77 16.34
CA THR A 123 12.90 13.83 17.34
C THR A 123 13.41 15.17 16.79
N LEU A 124 12.85 16.28 17.24
CA LEU A 124 13.27 17.62 16.81
C LEU A 124 14.79 17.84 17.00
N LYS A 125 15.35 17.32 18.09
CA LYS A 125 16.80 17.39 18.37
C LYS A 125 17.60 16.56 17.38
N ALA A 126 17.14 15.35 17.03
CA ALA A 126 17.78 14.48 16.05
C ALA A 126 17.76 15.12 14.65
N ALA A 127 16.62 15.65 14.24
CA ALA A 127 16.49 16.33 12.96
C ALA A 127 17.39 17.56 12.86
N ASN A 128 17.46 18.41 13.90
CA ASN A 128 18.35 19.57 13.90
C ASN A 128 19.84 19.18 13.85
N SER A 129 20.25 18.09 14.51
CA SER A 129 21.61 17.56 14.40
C SER A 129 21.93 17.11 12.96
N LEU A 130 20.97 16.51 12.27
CA LEU A 130 21.12 16.10 10.87
C LEU A 130 21.26 17.25 9.89
N LEU A 131 20.65 18.42 10.15
CA LEU A 131 20.67 19.54 9.21
C LEU A 131 22.10 19.97 8.88
N LYS A 132 22.97 20.08 9.89
CA LYS A 132 24.39 20.43 9.67
C LYS A 132 25.09 19.38 8.82
N PHE A 133 24.80 18.10 9.04
CA PHE A 133 25.40 16.98 8.30
C PHE A 133 24.91 16.92 6.85
N ILE A 134 23.67 17.36 6.58
CA ILE A 134 23.12 17.46 5.23
C ILE A 134 23.70 18.66 4.47
N GLU A 135 23.93 19.79 5.17
CA GLU A 135 24.46 21.02 4.55
C GLU A 135 25.94 20.92 4.21
N GLU A 136 26.73 20.29 5.08
CA GLU A 136 28.18 20.15 4.94
C GLU A 136 28.59 18.67 5.02
N PRO A 137 28.25 17.86 4.00
CA PRO A 137 28.55 16.43 4.03
C PRO A 137 30.05 16.20 3.93
N THR A 138 30.57 15.28 4.76
CA THR A 138 31.95 14.84 4.70
C THR A 138 32.15 13.86 3.52
N GLY A 139 32.91 14.27 2.49
CA GLY A 139 33.17 13.46 1.31
C GLY A 139 31.92 13.24 0.43
N GLN A 140 31.90 12.13 -0.29
CA GLN A 140 30.73 11.76 -1.12
C GLN A 140 29.68 11.06 -0.25
N THR A 141 28.84 11.84 0.41
CA THR A 141 27.76 11.32 1.27
C THR A 141 26.41 11.64 0.66
N ILE A 142 25.53 10.65 0.61
CA ILE A 142 24.14 10.78 0.08
C ILE A 142 23.19 10.32 1.17
N GLY A 143 22.21 11.20 1.50
CA GLY A 143 21.12 10.90 2.40
C GLY A 143 19.83 10.56 1.64
N ILE A 144 19.13 9.51 2.08
CA ILE A 144 17.83 9.13 1.54
C ILE A 144 16.83 9.08 2.70
N PHE A 145 15.90 10.01 2.73
CA PHE A 145 14.82 10.10 3.71
C PHE A 145 13.57 9.47 3.11
N LEU A 146 12.87 8.64 3.89
CA LEU A 146 11.63 7.98 3.47
C LEU A 146 10.52 8.37 4.43
N THR A 147 9.34 8.77 3.91
CA THR A 147 8.20 9.16 4.72
C THR A 147 6.87 8.78 4.08
N HIS A 148 5.90 8.37 4.90
CA HIS A 148 4.50 8.19 4.50
C HIS A 148 3.61 9.40 4.91
N SER A 149 4.18 10.41 5.57
CA SER A 149 3.48 11.62 6.02
C SER A 149 4.39 12.83 5.86
N ILE A 150 4.39 13.41 4.67
CA ILE A 150 5.25 14.55 4.35
C ILE A 150 4.95 15.77 5.24
N GLU A 151 3.69 15.95 5.65
CA GLU A 151 3.26 17.02 6.54
C GLU A 151 3.88 16.91 7.95
N SER A 152 4.27 15.71 8.34
CA SER A 152 4.92 15.43 9.63
C SER A 152 6.44 15.59 9.60
N VAL A 153 7.03 15.74 8.40
CA VAL A 153 8.47 15.98 8.24
C VAL A 153 8.79 17.45 8.47
N ILE A 154 9.89 17.70 9.18
CA ILE A 154 10.32 19.06 9.50
C ILE A 154 10.63 19.84 8.20
N PRO A 155 10.07 21.04 8.00
CA PRO A 155 10.22 21.80 6.73
C PRO A 155 11.67 22.07 6.34
N THR A 156 12.58 22.17 7.31
CA THR A 156 14.01 22.39 7.07
C THR A 156 14.71 21.19 6.40
N ILE A 157 14.23 19.96 6.60
CA ILE A 157 14.68 18.77 5.87
C ILE A 157 14.10 18.80 4.47
N ILE A 158 12.78 19.06 4.32
CA ILE A 158 12.11 19.09 3.01
C ILE A 158 12.78 20.08 2.05
N SER A 159 13.16 21.26 2.54
CA SER A 159 13.77 22.32 1.73
C SER A 159 15.19 22.00 1.23
N ARG A 160 15.88 21.03 1.84
CA ARG A 160 17.26 20.63 1.50
C ARG A 160 17.35 19.33 0.70
N CYS A 161 16.26 18.63 0.59
CA CYS A 161 16.21 17.35 -0.14
C CYS A 161 15.59 17.53 -1.53
N GLN A 162 16.07 16.74 -2.49
CA GLN A 162 15.34 16.54 -3.75
C GLN A 162 14.12 15.67 -3.46
N ASN A 163 12.92 16.25 -3.60
CA ASN A 163 11.68 15.54 -3.32
C ASN A 163 11.29 14.63 -4.48
N ILE A 164 11.08 13.37 -4.17
CA ILE A 164 10.60 12.32 -5.09
C ILE A 164 9.31 11.74 -4.51
N THR A 165 8.18 12.03 -5.15
CA THR A 165 6.87 11.56 -4.68
C THR A 165 6.45 10.32 -5.46
N PHE A 166 6.25 9.23 -4.73
CA PHE A 166 5.71 7.98 -5.24
C PHE A 166 4.18 8.04 -5.24
N ARG A 167 3.58 7.61 -6.32
CA ARG A 167 2.12 7.58 -6.47
C ARG A 167 1.59 6.17 -6.21
N PRO A 168 0.34 6.04 -5.74
CA PRO A 168 -0.33 4.75 -5.68
C PRO A 168 -0.28 4.05 -7.03
N ILE A 169 -0.13 2.75 -7.01
CA ILE A 169 -0.21 1.95 -8.23
C ILE A 169 -1.63 2.08 -8.77
N SER A 170 -1.77 2.29 -10.08
CA SER A 170 -3.09 2.43 -10.66
C SER A 170 -3.90 1.14 -10.53
N LYS A 171 -5.20 1.26 -10.28
CA LYS A 171 -6.11 0.11 -10.21
C LYS A 171 -6.07 -0.72 -11.50
N ASP A 172 -5.96 -0.05 -12.66
CA ASP A 172 -5.87 -0.71 -13.97
C ASP A 172 -4.62 -1.58 -14.09
N TYR A 173 -3.50 -1.14 -13.51
CA TYR A 173 -2.30 -1.97 -13.48
C TYR A 173 -2.47 -3.18 -12.57
N LEU A 174 -3.00 -3.01 -11.35
CA LEU A 174 -3.26 -4.11 -10.42
C LEU A 174 -4.26 -5.11 -11.00
N TYR A 175 -5.31 -4.61 -11.64
CA TYR A 175 -6.27 -5.44 -12.38
C TYR A 175 -5.57 -6.26 -13.47
N SER A 176 -4.79 -5.61 -14.33
CA SER A 176 -4.07 -6.26 -15.43
C SER A 176 -3.05 -7.29 -14.93
N PHE A 177 -2.42 -7.02 -13.79
CA PHE A 177 -1.50 -7.94 -13.12
C PHE A 177 -2.24 -9.21 -12.67
N LEU A 178 -3.35 -9.08 -11.94
CA LEU A 178 -4.15 -10.22 -11.49
C LEU A 178 -4.76 -11.00 -12.66
N TYR A 179 -5.22 -10.29 -13.69
CA TYR A 179 -5.78 -10.92 -14.88
C TYR A 179 -4.76 -11.80 -15.63
N LYS A 180 -3.50 -11.38 -15.71
CA LYS A 180 -2.40 -12.18 -16.25
C LYS A 180 -2.08 -13.44 -15.41
N GLU A 181 -2.35 -13.39 -14.11
CA GLU A 181 -2.22 -14.54 -13.19
C GLU A 181 -3.43 -15.47 -13.25
N ASN A 182 -4.37 -15.25 -14.19
CA ASN A 182 -5.58 -16.05 -14.43
C ASN A 182 -6.64 -16.05 -13.31
N TYR A 183 -6.73 -14.97 -12.52
CA TYR A 183 -7.85 -14.80 -11.61
C TYR A 183 -9.14 -14.43 -12.37
N ARG A 184 -10.31 -14.83 -11.81
CA ARG A 184 -11.63 -14.42 -12.32
C ARG A 184 -11.72 -12.88 -12.37
N GLU A 185 -12.32 -12.35 -13.42
CA GLU A 185 -12.34 -10.91 -13.70
C GLU A 185 -12.89 -10.07 -12.55
N VAL A 186 -14.01 -10.50 -11.96
CA VAL A 186 -14.59 -9.80 -10.80
C VAL A 186 -13.63 -9.78 -9.61
N MET A 187 -12.87 -10.86 -9.38
CA MET A 187 -11.85 -10.89 -8.33
C MET A 187 -10.70 -9.94 -8.63
N CYS A 188 -10.29 -9.81 -9.89
CA CYS A 188 -9.31 -8.82 -10.31
C CYS A 188 -9.78 -7.40 -10.03
N HIS A 189 -11.03 -7.06 -10.37
CA HIS A 189 -11.63 -5.76 -10.13
C HIS A 189 -11.74 -5.44 -8.64
N LEU A 190 -12.30 -6.34 -7.85
CA LEU A 190 -12.52 -6.16 -6.42
C LEU A 190 -11.17 -6.08 -5.67
N ALA A 191 -10.25 -7.04 -5.87
CA ALA A 191 -8.97 -7.05 -5.19
C ALA A 191 -8.11 -5.83 -5.55
N SER A 192 -8.07 -5.43 -6.84
CA SER A 192 -7.33 -4.22 -7.27
C SER A 192 -7.91 -2.92 -6.69
N SER A 193 -9.18 -2.92 -6.29
CA SER A 193 -9.84 -1.76 -5.67
C SER A 193 -9.60 -1.66 -4.16
N LEU A 194 -9.19 -2.75 -3.51
CA LEU A 194 -8.99 -2.85 -2.06
C LEU A 194 -7.55 -2.61 -1.61
N THR A 195 -6.59 -2.54 -2.55
CA THR A 195 -5.17 -2.41 -2.21
C THR A 195 -4.43 -1.51 -3.19
N SER A 196 -3.23 -1.12 -2.81
CA SER A 196 -2.33 -0.28 -3.60
C SER A 196 -1.03 -0.98 -4.01
N THR A 197 -0.86 -2.28 -3.69
CA THR A 197 0.34 -3.05 -4.04
C THR A 197 -0.01 -4.37 -4.76
N THR A 198 0.87 -4.83 -5.64
CA THR A 198 0.70 -6.11 -6.36
C THR A 198 0.73 -7.31 -5.42
N GLN A 199 1.58 -7.26 -4.38
CA GLN A 199 1.69 -8.35 -3.41
C GLN A 199 0.41 -8.50 -2.57
N ASP A 200 -0.16 -7.39 -2.10
CA ASP A 200 -1.39 -7.43 -1.30
C ASP A 200 -2.60 -7.75 -2.19
N ALA A 201 -2.62 -7.27 -3.46
CA ALA A 201 -3.65 -7.65 -4.41
C ALA A 201 -3.69 -9.18 -4.62
N LYS A 202 -2.52 -9.80 -4.77
CA LYS A 202 -2.42 -11.27 -4.90
C LYS A 202 -2.82 -11.98 -3.61
N LYS A 203 -2.36 -11.52 -2.44
CA LYS A 203 -2.77 -12.09 -1.15
C LYS A 203 -4.29 -12.04 -0.94
N ILE A 204 -4.93 -10.93 -1.30
CA ILE A 204 -6.39 -10.81 -1.21
C ILE A 204 -7.06 -11.78 -2.20
N ALA A 205 -6.59 -11.85 -3.44
CA ALA A 205 -7.16 -12.74 -4.45
C ALA A 205 -7.00 -14.23 -4.10
N ASP A 206 -5.92 -14.61 -3.38
CA ASP A 206 -5.67 -15.97 -2.89
C ASP A 206 -6.40 -16.27 -1.56
N ASP A 207 -6.96 -15.27 -0.87
CA ASP A 207 -7.60 -15.45 0.43
C ASP A 207 -8.96 -16.13 0.28
N LEU A 208 -9.11 -17.30 0.91
CA LEU A 208 -10.36 -18.04 0.94
C LEU A 208 -11.49 -17.25 1.63
N CYS A 209 -11.17 -16.42 2.64
CA CYS A 209 -12.17 -15.57 3.27
C CYS A 209 -12.71 -14.53 2.29
N PHE A 210 -11.86 -13.98 1.42
CA PHE A 210 -12.28 -13.04 0.39
C PHE A 210 -13.19 -13.70 -0.66
N THR A 211 -12.81 -14.87 -1.17
CA THR A 211 -13.62 -15.65 -2.12
C THR A 211 -14.97 -16.03 -1.52
N ASN A 212 -14.99 -16.52 -0.28
CA ASN A 212 -16.24 -16.86 0.41
C ASN A 212 -17.11 -15.63 0.65
N SER A 213 -16.51 -14.47 0.96
CA SER A 213 -17.24 -13.22 1.16
C SER A 213 -17.91 -12.75 -0.12
N TYR A 214 -17.26 -12.92 -1.29
CA TYR A 214 -17.87 -12.61 -2.57
C TYR A 214 -19.05 -13.54 -2.89
N LEU A 215 -18.91 -14.84 -2.65
CA LEU A 215 -20.02 -15.80 -2.85
C LEU A 215 -21.22 -15.50 -1.95
N LEU A 216 -20.97 -15.12 -0.68
CA LEU A 216 -22.02 -14.69 0.24
C LEU A 216 -22.68 -13.39 -0.25
N PHE A 217 -21.88 -12.45 -0.77
CA PHE A 217 -22.40 -11.21 -1.33
C PHE A 217 -23.24 -11.45 -2.59
N GLU A 218 -22.77 -12.30 -3.50
CA GLU A 218 -23.45 -12.66 -4.74
C GLU A 218 -24.84 -13.26 -4.44
N ASN A 219 -24.92 -14.21 -3.51
CA ASN A 219 -26.18 -14.81 -3.07
C ASN A 219 -27.10 -13.79 -2.40
N PHE A 220 -26.54 -12.93 -1.55
CA PHE A 220 -27.29 -11.87 -0.87
C PHE A 220 -27.85 -10.86 -1.86
N ILE A 221 -27.03 -10.31 -2.76
CA ILE A 221 -27.45 -9.25 -3.66
C ILE A 221 -28.48 -9.74 -4.67
N SER A 222 -28.36 -10.98 -5.15
CA SER A 222 -29.34 -11.61 -6.03
C SER A 222 -30.73 -11.60 -5.43
N SER A 223 -30.88 -12.12 -4.20
CA SER A 223 -32.15 -12.21 -3.50
C SER A 223 -32.63 -10.85 -3.00
N PHE A 224 -31.71 -9.98 -2.54
CA PHE A 224 -32.04 -8.62 -2.10
C PHE A 224 -32.67 -7.78 -3.20
N LEU A 225 -32.13 -7.85 -4.42
CA LEU A 225 -32.66 -7.12 -5.58
C LEU A 225 -34.02 -7.67 -6.08
N ASP A 226 -34.40 -8.88 -5.68
CA ASP A 226 -35.71 -9.47 -5.95
C ASP A 226 -36.74 -9.15 -4.85
N ASN A 227 -36.37 -8.35 -3.84
CA ASN A 227 -37.14 -8.07 -2.64
C ASN A 227 -37.54 -9.34 -1.86
N ASP A 228 -36.71 -10.37 -1.95
CA ASP A 228 -36.91 -11.61 -1.17
C ASP A 228 -36.41 -11.46 0.26
N LEU A 229 -37.33 -11.27 1.18
CA LEU A 229 -37.02 -11.13 2.62
C LEU A 229 -36.35 -12.40 3.22
N GLN A 230 -36.48 -13.57 2.57
CA GLN A 230 -35.82 -14.79 3.02
C GLN A 230 -34.30 -14.67 2.88
N SER A 231 -33.81 -13.85 1.96
CA SER A 231 -32.39 -13.58 1.80
C SER A 231 -31.74 -13.03 3.07
N ILE A 232 -32.48 -12.20 3.80
CA ILE A 232 -32.02 -11.60 5.07
C ILE A 232 -31.75 -12.69 6.12
N VAL A 233 -32.65 -13.66 6.25
CA VAL A 233 -32.52 -14.77 7.18
C VAL A 233 -31.40 -15.74 6.75
N GLN A 234 -31.27 -15.96 5.44
CA GLN A 234 -30.21 -16.83 4.91
C GLN A 234 -28.82 -16.30 5.20
N ILE A 235 -28.54 -15.03 4.92
CA ILE A 235 -27.20 -14.44 5.17
C ILE A 235 -26.85 -14.44 6.67
N GLN A 236 -27.83 -14.17 7.54
CA GLN A 236 -27.64 -14.24 9.00
C GLN A 236 -27.22 -15.65 9.44
N ASN A 237 -27.88 -16.68 8.90
CA ASN A 237 -27.56 -18.07 9.20
C ASN A 237 -26.17 -18.48 8.71
N GLU A 238 -25.75 -18.03 7.51
CA GLU A 238 -24.43 -18.33 7.00
C GLU A 238 -23.32 -17.71 7.87
N PHE A 239 -23.44 -16.45 8.27
CA PHE A 239 -22.49 -15.84 9.20
C PHE A 239 -22.51 -16.46 10.58
N ALA A 240 -23.69 -16.91 11.07
CA ALA A 240 -23.78 -17.64 12.34
C ALA A 240 -23.05 -19.01 12.29
N LYS A 241 -23.07 -19.70 11.14
CA LYS A 241 -22.29 -20.93 10.93
C LYS A 241 -20.78 -20.65 10.99
N ILE A 242 -20.31 -19.59 10.33
CA ILE A 242 -18.90 -19.19 10.35
C ILE A 242 -18.44 -18.89 11.79
N LYS A 243 -19.25 -18.17 12.57
CA LYS A 243 -18.93 -17.85 13.97
C LYS A 243 -18.79 -19.09 14.85
N LYS A 244 -19.64 -20.12 14.64
CA LYS A 244 -19.54 -21.37 15.42
C LYS A 244 -18.19 -22.05 15.26
N ASN A 245 -17.53 -21.83 14.13
CA ASN A 245 -16.22 -22.43 13.84
C ASN A 245 -15.08 -21.54 14.33
N ASP A 246 -15.11 -20.23 14.04
CA ASP A 246 -14.04 -19.28 14.41
C ASP A 246 -14.55 -17.83 14.35
N ASP A 247 -14.51 -17.14 15.50
CA ASP A 247 -14.92 -15.72 15.60
C ASP A 247 -13.96 -14.78 14.83
N LYS A 248 -12.67 -15.13 14.75
CA LYS A 248 -11.70 -14.37 13.97
C LYS A 248 -12.01 -14.46 12.46
N GLN A 249 -12.33 -15.66 11.99
CA GLN A 249 -12.73 -15.88 10.59
C GLN A 249 -14.03 -15.13 10.27
N LEU A 250 -15.01 -15.13 11.18
CA LEU A 250 -16.22 -14.31 11.01
C LEU A 250 -15.88 -12.85 10.76
N ARG A 251 -15.01 -12.25 11.58
CA ARG A 251 -14.67 -10.84 11.46
C ARG A 251 -13.97 -10.51 10.14
N ILE A 252 -13.08 -11.37 9.68
CA ILE A 252 -12.36 -11.21 8.40
C ILE A 252 -13.37 -11.32 7.25
N THR A 253 -14.18 -12.37 7.22
CA THR A 253 -15.17 -12.59 6.17
C THR A 253 -16.22 -11.47 6.12
N LEU A 254 -16.71 -11.02 7.29
CA LEU A 254 -17.64 -9.88 7.36
C LEU A 254 -16.98 -8.57 6.90
N GLY A 255 -15.71 -8.37 7.23
CA GLY A 255 -14.92 -7.23 6.75
C GLY A 255 -14.86 -7.16 5.24
N TYR A 256 -14.47 -8.25 4.58
CA TYR A 256 -14.45 -8.35 3.12
C TYR A 256 -15.85 -8.23 2.52
N PHE A 257 -16.86 -8.85 3.12
CA PHE A 257 -18.25 -8.72 2.64
C PHE A 257 -18.69 -7.25 2.59
N LEU A 258 -18.44 -6.49 3.65
CA LEU A 258 -18.80 -5.08 3.70
C LEU A 258 -18.00 -4.23 2.69
N GLU A 259 -16.72 -4.55 2.48
CA GLU A 259 -15.89 -3.89 1.46
C GLU A 259 -16.40 -4.15 0.04
N ILE A 260 -16.72 -5.42 -0.26
CA ILE A 260 -17.29 -5.82 -1.56
C ILE A 260 -18.65 -5.13 -1.78
N ALA A 261 -19.51 -5.10 -0.75
CA ALA A 261 -20.81 -4.43 -0.84
C ALA A 261 -20.68 -2.92 -1.07
N MET A 262 -19.71 -2.26 -0.43
CA MET A 262 -19.43 -0.84 -0.64
C MET A 262 -18.89 -0.57 -2.05
N LEU A 263 -17.97 -1.40 -2.55
CA LEU A 263 -17.45 -1.30 -3.93
C LEU A 263 -18.57 -1.49 -4.95
N PHE A 264 -19.42 -2.50 -4.77
CA PHE A 264 -20.59 -2.70 -5.62
C PHE A 264 -21.48 -1.45 -5.67
N CYS A 265 -21.79 -0.83 -4.52
CA CYS A 265 -22.57 0.41 -4.49
C CYS A 265 -21.84 1.55 -5.24
N GLN A 266 -20.54 1.67 -5.12
CA GLN A 266 -19.74 2.66 -5.87
C GLN A 266 -19.79 2.40 -7.37
N ASP A 267 -19.72 1.14 -7.80
CA ASP A 267 -19.81 0.73 -9.19
C ASP A 267 -21.20 1.01 -9.79
N VAL A 268 -22.25 0.82 -8.99
CA VAL A 268 -23.62 1.22 -9.37
C VAL A 268 -23.71 2.73 -9.59
N ILE A 269 -23.19 3.53 -8.64
CA ILE A 269 -23.24 5.00 -8.68
C ILE A 269 -22.38 5.56 -9.83
N SER A 270 -21.20 5.00 -10.06
CA SER A 270 -20.27 5.45 -11.11
C SER A 270 -20.60 4.96 -12.51
N ASN A 271 -21.64 4.12 -12.67
CA ASN A 271 -21.98 3.45 -13.92
C ASN A 271 -20.85 2.56 -14.47
N TYR A 272 -20.06 1.92 -13.57
CA TYR A 272 -19.01 0.99 -13.97
C TYR A 272 -19.56 -0.14 -14.84
N GLN A 273 -18.81 -0.52 -15.89
CA GLN A 273 -19.14 -1.65 -16.77
C GLN A 273 -18.17 -2.78 -16.50
N SER A 274 -18.68 -3.90 -15.99
CA SER A 274 -17.88 -5.11 -15.79
C SER A 274 -17.90 -5.98 -17.04
N LYS A 275 -16.81 -6.70 -17.28
CA LYS A 275 -16.75 -7.76 -18.30
C LYS A 275 -17.18 -9.11 -17.72
N ASP A 276 -17.25 -9.26 -16.38
CA ASP A 276 -17.85 -10.42 -15.73
C ASP A 276 -19.38 -10.34 -15.89
N GLU A 277 -19.96 -11.34 -16.56
CA GLU A 277 -21.38 -11.33 -16.95
C GLU A 277 -22.32 -11.32 -15.75
N ASP A 278 -22.01 -12.09 -14.70
CA ASP A 278 -22.83 -12.18 -13.49
C ASP A 278 -22.80 -10.86 -12.72
N TYR A 279 -21.60 -10.32 -12.51
CA TYR A 279 -21.45 -9.04 -11.81
C TYR A 279 -22.12 -7.89 -12.58
N GLN A 280 -21.98 -7.88 -13.92
CA GLN A 280 -22.65 -6.90 -14.79
C GLN A 280 -24.17 -7.01 -14.71
N PHE A 281 -24.70 -8.23 -14.64
CA PHE A 281 -26.13 -8.44 -14.48
C PHE A 281 -26.66 -7.82 -13.15
N TYR A 282 -25.96 -8.07 -12.04
CA TYR A 282 -26.33 -7.47 -10.75
C TYR A 282 -26.22 -5.95 -10.76
N LEU A 283 -25.20 -5.37 -11.39
CA LEU A 283 -25.07 -3.93 -11.53
C LEU A 283 -26.24 -3.31 -12.32
N ALA A 284 -26.62 -3.92 -13.44
CA ALA A 284 -27.73 -3.44 -14.26
C ALA A 284 -29.06 -3.53 -13.49
N LYS A 285 -29.29 -4.64 -12.78
CA LYS A 285 -30.48 -4.86 -11.95
C LYS A 285 -30.55 -3.86 -10.79
N ALA A 286 -29.42 -3.60 -10.12
CA ALA A 286 -29.35 -2.63 -9.02
C ALA A 286 -29.65 -1.20 -9.50
N ARG A 287 -29.20 -0.81 -10.70
CA ARG A 287 -29.50 0.53 -11.28
C ARG A 287 -30.97 0.72 -11.61
N SER A 288 -31.68 -0.36 -11.93
CA SER A 288 -33.15 -0.31 -12.18
C SER A 288 -33.96 -0.43 -10.90
N ASN A 289 -33.36 -0.74 -9.77
CA ASN A 289 -34.03 -0.90 -8.50
C ASN A 289 -34.40 0.47 -7.89
N LYS A 290 -35.45 0.50 -7.08
CA LYS A 290 -35.92 1.70 -6.36
C LYS A 290 -34.94 2.13 -5.25
N VAL A 291 -34.14 1.19 -4.72
CA VAL A 291 -33.22 1.45 -3.62
C VAL A 291 -31.97 2.14 -4.14
N SER A 292 -31.68 3.31 -3.59
CA SER A 292 -30.53 4.11 -4.00
C SER A 292 -29.20 3.43 -3.59
N GLY A 293 -28.30 3.25 -4.54
CA GLY A 293 -26.93 2.80 -4.24
C GLY A 293 -26.20 3.67 -3.21
N LYS A 294 -26.57 4.96 -3.10
CA LYS A 294 -26.01 5.88 -2.09
C LYS A 294 -26.48 5.52 -0.69
N ASP A 295 -27.76 5.19 -0.52
CA ASP A 295 -28.30 4.83 0.80
C ASP A 295 -27.71 3.51 1.28
N LEU A 296 -27.56 2.53 0.38
CA LEU A 296 -26.89 1.26 0.67
C LEU A 296 -25.43 1.48 1.08
N LEU A 297 -24.70 2.34 0.37
CA LEU A 297 -23.30 2.67 0.68
C LEU A 297 -23.17 3.25 2.10
N VAL A 298 -24.09 4.13 2.51
CA VAL A 298 -24.10 4.70 3.87
C VAL A 298 -24.33 3.62 4.93
N ILE A 299 -25.23 2.67 4.66
CA ILE A 299 -25.49 1.56 5.60
C ILE A 299 -24.25 0.68 5.77
N PHE A 300 -23.66 0.22 4.67
CA PHE A 300 -22.47 -0.63 4.72
C PHE A 300 -21.26 0.07 5.36
N SER A 301 -21.08 1.37 5.08
CA SER A 301 -20.02 2.18 5.71
C SER A 301 -20.19 2.26 7.23
N LYS A 302 -21.42 2.55 7.74
CA LYS A 302 -21.71 2.57 9.18
C LYS A 302 -21.44 1.21 9.85
N CYS A 303 -21.75 0.12 9.15
CA CYS A 303 -21.50 -1.24 9.65
C CYS A 303 -19.98 -1.53 9.70
N LYS A 304 -19.23 -1.12 8.68
CA LYS A 304 -17.77 -1.23 8.65
C LYS A 304 -17.11 -0.46 9.80
N ASP A 305 -17.55 0.78 10.05
CA ASP A 305 -17.08 1.58 11.19
C ASP A 305 -17.38 0.93 12.54
N SER A 306 -18.53 0.26 12.66
CA SER A 306 -18.86 -0.48 13.90
C SER A 306 -17.96 -1.71 14.07
N LEU A 307 -17.65 -2.41 12.99
CA LEU A 307 -16.75 -3.56 13.01
C LEU A 307 -15.31 -3.15 13.37
N SER A 308 -14.83 -2.02 12.85
CA SER A 308 -13.49 -1.48 13.16
C SER A 308 -13.34 -1.07 14.62
N LYS A 309 -14.43 -0.65 15.28
CA LYS A 309 -14.49 -0.34 16.73
C LYS A 309 -14.65 -1.57 17.62
N ASN A 310 -14.32 -2.74 17.10
CA ASN A 310 -14.41 -4.03 17.84
C ASN A 310 -15.82 -4.42 18.35
N CYS A 311 -16.88 -3.93 17.72
CA CYS A 311 -18.23 -4.41 18.00
C CYS A 311 -18.37 -5.91 17.68
N ASN A 312 -19.33 -6.59 18.32
CA ASN A 312 -19.62 -8.00 18.04
C ASN A 312 -20.10 -8.17 16.60
N GLY A 313 -19.46 -9.06 15.83
CA GLY A 313 -19.73 -9.25 14.40
C GLY A 313 -21.19 -9.62 14.09
N LEU A 314 -21.84 -10.48 14.89
CA LEU A 314 -23.26 -10.83 14.68
C LEU A 314 -24.18 -9.64 14.91
N LEU A 315 -23.93 -8.81 15.93
CA LEU A 315 -24.70 -7.60 16.17
C LEU A 315 -24.55 -6.57 15.05
N VAL A 316 -23.36 -6.53 14.40
CA VAL A 316 -23.14 -5.68 13.21
C VAL A 316 -23.98 -6.20 12.04
N ILE A 317 -24.08 -7.52 11.86
CA ILE A 317 -24.92 -8.14 10.82
C ILE A 317 -26.39 -7.85 11.10
N ASP A 318 -26.88 -8.09 12.33
CA ASP A 318 -28.28 -7.83 12.70
C ASP A 318 -28.65 -6.36 12.44
N ARG A 319 -27.79 -5.42 12.81
CA ARG A 319 -27.97 -4.01 12.54
C ARG A 319 -27.99 -3.70 11.05
N MET A 320 -27.08 -4.30 10.28
CA MET A 320 -27.03 -4.15 8.82
C MET A 320 -28.36 -4.58 8.20
N LEU A 321 -28.84 -5.77 8.55
CA LEU A 321 -30.07 -6.34 8.01
C LEU A 321 -31.30 -5.51 8.38
N TYR A 322 -31.36 -5.01 9.62
CA TYR A 322 -32.41 -4.10 10.07
C TYR A 322 -32.45 -2.81 9.23
N LEU A 323 -31.30 -2.15 9.03
CA LEU A 323 -31.21 -0.91 8.24
C LEU A 323 -31.54 -1.15 6.76
N LEU A 324 -31.13 -2.30 6.20
CA LEU A 324 -31.48 -2.67 4.83
C LEU A 324 -32.99 -2.91 4.66
N TYR A 325 -33.63 -3.50 5.67
CA TYR A 325 -35.08 -3.70 5.69
C TYR A 325 -35.85 -2.37 5.69
N GLU A 326 -35.38 -1.37 6.46
CA GLU A 326 -35.99 -0.03 6.49
C GLU A 326 -35.95 0.71 5.14
N VAL A 327 -34.99 0.37 4.27
CA VAL A 327 -34.84 1.02 2.95
C VAL A 327 -35.63 0.32 1.87
N ILE A 328 -36.06 -0.95 2.09
CA ILE A 328 -36.90 -1.70 1.15
C ILE A 328 -38.38 -1.33 1.34
N LEU A 329 -38.82 -1.01 2.56
CA LEU A 329 -40.18 -0.60 2.88
C LEU A 329 -40.46 0.86 2.46
#